data_583bd032320b72b837179237f2605f6d
#
_entry.id   583bd032320b72b837179237f2605f6d
#
_cell.length_a   1.000
_cell.length_b   1.000
_cell.length_c   1.000
_cell.angle_alpha   90.00
_cell.angle_beta   90.00
_cell.angle_gamma   90.00
#
_symmetry.space_group_name_H-M   'P 1'
#
loop_
_entity.id
_entity.type
_entity.pdbx_description
1 polymer ?
#
loop_
_entity_poly.entity_id
_entity_poly.type
_entity_poly.pdbx_seq_one_letter_code
_entity_poly.pdbx_strand_id
1 'polypeptide(L)'
;MPESPAEGEFDELVTTLVGAALDAAVEEVLDGHSSPAERERALMPAMNWVCTRLGVQLTRWVGAEGWQALLRRGLDEVARAGPTTGLSQDADGDLRWSDDAPLSDARRECVRLLVAVGRVLARFIGDEMALRLIAQGIAQSDSTSGQGPEHG
;
A
#
# COMPACT_ATOMS: atom_id res chain seq x y z
N MET A 1 18.17 24.03 -3.35
CA MET A 1 17.91 23.62 -3.44
C MET A 1 17.31 22.90 -3.56
N PRO A 2 17.21 22.60 -3.71
CA PRO A 2 16.73 22.00 -4.04
C PRO A 2 16.23 21.14 -3.95
N GLU A 3 15.73 20.90 -3.91
CA GLU A 3 15.38 20.21 -3.81
C GLU A 3 14.89 19.50 -4.25
N SER A 4 14.24 19.73 -4.38
CA SER A 4 14.36 18.49 -4.53
C SER A 4 13.41 17.85 -5.46
N PRO A 5 13.71 17.77 -6.68
CA PRO A 5 12.96 17.05 -7.65
C PRO A 5 12.86 15.60 -7.27
N ALA A 6 13.83 15.14 -6.55
CA ALA A 6 13.88 13.75 -6.18
C ALA A 6 12.71 13.33 -5.30
N GLU A 7 12.21 14.23 -4.47
CA GLU A 7 11.11 13.89 -3.63
C GLU A 7 9.81 13.73 -4.40
N GLY A 8 9.55 14.62 -5.31
CA GLY A 8 8.39 14.51 -6.16
C GLY A 8 8.43 13.27 -7.01
N GLU A 9 9.61 12.93 -7.48
CA GLU A 9 9.80 11.76 -8.29
C GLU A 9 9.54 10.51 -7.49
N PHE A 10 10.01 10.47 -6.26
CA PHE A 10 9.79 9.32 -5.39
C PHE A 10 8.29 9.10 -5.18
N ASP A 11 7.56 10.16 -4.84
CA ASP A 11 6.14 10.06 -4.60
C ASP A 11 5.40 9.59 -5.84
N GLU A 12 5.78 10.07 -7.01
CA GLU A 12 5.15 9.67 -8.24
C GLU A 12 5.40 8.20 -8.54
N LEU A 13 6.61 7.75 -8.33
CA LEU A 13 6.95 6.36 -8.58
C LEU A 13 6.21 5.44 -7.63
N VAL A 14 6.16 5.79 -6.36
CA VAL A 14 5.44 4.97 -5.38
C VAL A 14 3.94 4.99 -5.70
N THR A 15 3.39 6.14 -6.05
CA THR A 15 1.99 6.24 -6.41
C THR A 15 1.66 5.33 -7.58
N THR A 16 2.51 5.32 -8.59
CA THR A 16 2.30 4.47 -9.76
C THR A 16 2.37 3.00 -9.40
N LEU A 17 3.37 2.63 -8.61
CA LEU A 17 3.56 1.24 -8.23
C LEU A 17 2.39 0.74 -7.38
N VAL A 18 2.03 1.46 -6.34
CA VAL A 18 0.99 1.00 -5.44
C VAL A 18 -0.39 1.10 -6.09
N GLY A 19 -0.62 2.09 -6.92
CA GLY A 19 -1.88 2.20 -7.63
C GLY A 19 -2.10 1.01 -8.55
N ALA A 20 -1.08 0.63 -9.29
CA ALA A 20 -1.14 -0.53 -10.18
C ALA A 20 -1.35 -1.81 -9.38
N ALA A 21 -0.68 -1.93 -8.25
CA ALA A 21 -0.79 -3.11 -7.41
C ALA A 21 -2.19 -3.23 -6.82
N LEU A 22 -2.77 -2.11 -6.39
CA LEU A 22 -4.11 -2.13 -5.85
C LEU A 22 -5.12 -2.50 -6.93
N ASP A 23 -4.98 -1.94 -8.11
CA ASP A 23 -5.90 -2.25 -9.21
C ASP A 23 -5.80 -3.72 -9.60
N ALA A 24 -4.60 -4.26 -9.65
CA ALA A 24 -4.40 -5.66 -9.95
C ALA A 24 -5.01 -6.55 -8.86
N ALA A 25 -4.86 -6.16 -7.60
CA ALA A 25 -5.39 -6.94 -6.49
C ALA A 25 -6.92 -6.90 -6.50
N VAL A 26 -7.52 -5.77 -6.87
CA VAL A 26 -8.96 -5.67 -6.97
C VAL A 26 -9.47 -6.62 -8.06
N GLU A 27 -8.76 -6.69 -9.18
CA GLU A 27 -9.14 -7.61 -10.26
C GLU A 27 -9.07 -9.06 -9.79
N GLU A 28 -8.07 -9.38 -9.00
CA GLU A 28 -7.93 -10.72 -8.46
C GLU A 28 -9.09 -11.07 -7.53
N VAL A 29 -9.49 -10.15 -6.69
CA VAL A 29 -10.58 -10.37 -5.77
C VAL A 29 -11.89 -10.58 -6.52
N LEU A 30 -12.10 -9.81 -7.59
CA LEU A 30 -13.35 -9.85 -8.31
C LEU A 30 -13.43 -10.88 -9.40
N ASP A 31 -12.31 -11.40 -9.78
CA ASP A 31 -12.26 -12.44 -10.78
C ASP A 31 -12.89 -12.00 -12.09
N GLY A 32 -12.72 -10.80 -12.47
CA GLY A 32 -13.13 -10.35 -13.78
C GLY A 32 -14.31 -9.44 -13.83
N HIS A 33 -15.51 -9.91 -14.06
CA HIS A 33 -16.60 -9.05 -14.28
C HIS A 33 -17.17 -8.45 -13.05
N SER A 34 -17.34 -7.16 -13.00
CA SER A 34 -17.89 -6.54 -11.83
C SER A 34 -18.36 -5.14 -12.08
N SER A 35 -19.29 -4.68 -11.29
CA SER A 35 -19.77 -3.32 -11.36
C SER A 35 -18.82 -2.40 -10.62
N PRO A 36 -18.89 -1.11 -10.83
CA PRO A 36 -18.08 -0.16 -10.05
C PRO A 36 -18.29 -0.29 -8.55
N ALA A 37 -19.52 -0.59 -8.12
CA ALA A 37 -19.79 -0.75 -6.69
C ALA A 37 -19.08 -1.97 -6.12
N GLU A 38 -19.00 -3.05 -6.89
CA GLU A 38 -18.31 -4.22 -6.45
C GLU A 38 -16.82 -3.96 -6.38
N ARG A 39 -16.28 -3.18 -7.31
CA ARG A 39 -14.88 -2.84 -7.31
C ARG A 39 -14.54 -2.00 -6.08
N GLU A 40 -15.42 -1.10 -5.70
CA GLU A 40 -15.18 -0.29 -4.50
C GLU A 40 -15.18 -1.17 -3.26
N ARG A 41 -16.08 -2.13 -3.20
CA ARG A 41 -16.14 -3.01 -2.03
C ARG A 41 -14.95 -3.96 -1.96
N ALA A 42 -14.37 -4.30 -3.10
CA ALA A 42 -13.22 -5.18 -3.13
C ALA A 42 -11.92 -4.46 -2.74
N LEU A 43 -11.96 -3.14 -2.67
CA LEU A 43 -10.75 -2.38 -2.45
C LEU A 43 -10.09 -2.66 -1.12
N MET A 44 -10.84 -2.72 -0.03
CA MET A 44 -10.23 -2.95 1.28
C MET A 44 -9.61 -4.35 1.41
N PRO A 45 -10.28 -5.41 0.96
CA PRO A 45 -9.60 -6.70 0.92
C PRO A 45 -8.34 -6.66 0.06
N ALA A 46 -8.39 -5.96 -1.09
CA ALA A 46 -7.23 -5.84 -1.95
C ALA A 46 -6.11 -5.08 -1.27
N MET A 47 -6.46 -4.00 -0.57
CA MET A 47 -5.47 -3.19 0.14
C MET A 47 -4.80 -4.03 1.24
N ASN A 48 -5.57 -4.81 1.98
CA ASN A 48 -5.00 -5.63 3.02
C ASN A 48 -4.10 -6.71 2.42
N TRP A 49 -4.45 -7.21 1.26
CA TRP A 49 -3.61 -8.20 0.57
C TRP A 49 -2.28 -7.58 0.15
N VAL A 50 -2.31 -6.37 -0.42
CA VAL A 50 -1.10 -5.66 -0.82
C VAL A 50 -0.24 -5.37 0.41
N CYS A 51 -0.87 -4.93 1.51
CA CYS A 51 -0.14 -4.66 2.74
C CYS A 51 0.50 -5.91 3.32
N THR A 52 -0.17 -7.05 3.21
CA THR A 52 0.41 -8.30 3.68
C THR A 52 1.66 -8.64 2.86
N ARG A 53 1.59 -8.45 1.55
CA ARG A 53 2.75 -8.72 0.70
C ARG A 53 3.91 -7.79 0.99
N LEU A 54 3.62 -6.51 1.12
CA LEU A 54 4.65 -5.56 1.47
C LEU A 54 5.22 -5.86 2.85
N GLY A 55 4.33 -6.24 3.77
CA GLY A 55 4.76 -6.56 5.13
C GLY A 55 5.70 -7.74 5.18
N VAL A 56 5.44 -8.77 4.37
CA VAL A 56 6.34 -9.91 4.31
C VAL A 56 7.73 -9.46 3.87
N GLN A 57 7.79 -8.62 2.85
CA GLN A 57 9.06 -8.14 2.34
C GLN A 57 9.76 -7.22 3.35
N LEU A 58 9.01 -6.27 3.90
CA LEU A 58 9.63 -5.26 4.75
C LEU A 58 9.96 -5.77 6.15
N THR A 59 9.24 -6.78 6.62
CA THR A 59 9.54 -7.35 7.92
C THR A 59 10.96 -7.91 7.97
N ARG A 60 11.49 -8.34 6.84
CA ARG A 60 12.85 -8.85 6.81
C ARG A 60 13.86 -7.77 7.13
N TRP A 61 13.49 -6.50 6.91
CA TRP A 61 14.41 -5.39 7.12
C TRP A 61 14.15 -4.64 8.41
N VAL A 62 12.87 -4.48 8.76
CA VAL A 62 12.54 -3.67 9.93
C VAL A 62 11.88 -4.47 11.05
N GLY A 63 11.59 -5.74 10.81
CA GLY A 63 10.91 -6.57 11.82
C GLY A 63 9.40 -6.38 11.78
N ALA A 64 8.69 -7.28 12.42
CA ALA A 64 7.23 -7.21 12.45
C ALA A 64 6.73 -5.96 13.16
N GLU A 65 7.36 -5.62 14.26
CA GLU A 65 6.98 -4.42 15.00
C GLU A 65 7.31 -3.18 14.19
N GLY A 66 8.43 -3.20 13.49
CA GLY A 66 8.81 -2.08 12.63
C GLY A 66 7.81 -1.86 11.52
N TRP A 67 7.31 -2.95 10.92
CA TRP A 67 6.31 -2.83 9.86
C TRP A 67 5.01 -2.21 10.41
N GLN A 68 4.57 -2.67 11.58
CA GLN A 68 3.37 -2.11 12.20
C GLN A 68 3.57 -0.64 12.54
N ALA A 69 4.75 -0.28 13.01
CA ALA A 69 5.05 1.12 13.31
C ALA A 69 5.04 1.97 12.05
N LEU A 70 5.51 1.44 10.92
CA LEU A 70 5.47 2.17 9.65
C LEU A 70 4.03 2.42 9.23
N LEU A 71 3.17 1.44 9.37
CA LEU A 71 1.77 1.62 9.03
C LEU A 71 1.12 2.68 9.92
N ARG A 72 1.35 2.62 11.21
CA ARG A 72 0.77 3.60 12.11
C ARG A 72 1.26 5.00 11.81
N ARG A 73 2.56 5.12 11.51
CA ARG A 73 3.12 6.41 11.20
C ARG A 73 2.55 6.95 9.90
N GLY A 74 2.36 6.07 8.91
CA GLY A 74 1.75 6.46 7.65
C GLY A 74 0.34 6.95 7.85
N LEU A 75 -0.45 6.26 8.69
CA LEU A 75 -1.81 6.69 8.99
C LEU A 75 -1.82 8.07 9.64
N ASP A 76 -0.89 8.31 10.56
CA ASP A 76 -0.77 9.60 11.20
C ASP A 76 -0.46 10.70 10.20
N GLU A 77 0.43 10.42 9.26
CA GLU A 77 0.80 11.41 8.26
C GLU A 77 -0.36 11.74 7.33
N VAL A 78 -1.12 10.73 6.94
CA VAL A 78 -2.28 10.95 6.09
C VAL A 78 -3.31 11.79 6.85
N ALA A 79 -3.52 11.50 8.12
CA ALA A 79 -4.48 12.23 8.93
C ALA A 79 -4.07 13.70 9.10
N ARG A 80 -2.77 13.96 9.21
CA ARG A 80 -2.31 15.33 9.37
C ARG A 80 -2.37 16.11 8.09
N ALA A 81 -2.23 15.43 6.97
CA ALA A 81 -2.14 16.10 5.70
C ALA A 81 -3.47 16.60 5.18
N GLY A 82 -4.56 16.15 5.73
CA GLY A 82 -5.85 16.58 5.23
C GLY A 82 -6.99 16.22 6.12
N PRO A 83 -8.18 16.37 5.63
CA PRO A 83 -9.35 16.07 6.42
C PRO A 83 -9.36 14.61 6.78
N THR A 84 -10.13 14.26 7.73
CA THR A 84 -10.20 12.96 8.21
C THR A 84 -10.48 11.95 7.19
N THR A 85 -9.76 10.90 7.19
CA THR A 85 -9.96 9.87 6.27
C THR A 85 -10.81 8.82 6.91
N GLY A 86 -11.34 7.92 6.17
CA GLY A 86 -12.05 6.80 6.68
C GLY A 86 -11.16 5.61 7.02
N LEU A 87 -9.86 5.75 6.82
CA LEU A 87 -8.95 4.63 7.00
C LEU A 87 -8.48 4.51 8.43
N SER A 88 -8.51 3.32 8.96
CA SER A 88 -8.01 3.08 10.32
C SER A 88 -7.46 1.65 10.41
N GLN A 89 -6.84 1.32 11.52
CA GLN A 89 -6.26 0.02 11.72
C GLN A 89 -6.99 -0.63 12.88
N ASP A 90 -7.40 -1.87 12.74
CA ASP A 90 -8.10 -2.55 13.82
C ASP A 90 -7.11 -3.23 14.78
N ALA A 91 -7.60 -3.92 15.75
CA ALA A 91 -6.77 -4.54 16.78
C ALA A 91 -5.83 -5.59 16.22
N ASP A 92 -6.20 -6.22 15.11
CA ASP A 92 -5.36 -7.22 14.49
C ASP A 92 -4.33 -6.62 13.55
N GLY A 93 -4.37 -5.33 13.34
CA GLY A 93 -3.45 -4.65 12.45
C GLY A 93 -3.96 -4.50 11.03
N ASP A 94 -5.16 -4.99 10.74
CA ASP A 94 -5.71 -4.87 9.40
C ASP A 94 -6.31 -3.50 9.19
N LEU A 95 -6.30 -3.06 7.95
CA LEU A 95 -6.88 -1.77 7.62
C LEU A 95 -8.37 -1.87 7.40
N ARG A 96 -9.09 -0.88 7.86
CA ARG A 96 -10.52 -0.81 7.73
C ARG A 96 -10.97 0.53 7.21
N TRP A 97 -12.10 0.52 6.54
CA TRP A 97 -12.70 1.76 6.02
C TRP A 97 -13.96 2.06 6.79
N SER A 98 -14.12 3.31 7.19
CA SER A 98 -15.26 3.72 7.99
C SER A 98 -16.53 3.69 7.15
N ASP A 99 -17.64 3.25 7.73
CA ASP A 99 -18.91 3.25 7.07
C ASP A 99 -19.41 4.66 6.80
N ASP A 100 -18.91 5.63 7.52
CA ASP A 100 -19.33 7.01 7.38
C ASP A 100 -18.62 7.75 6.26
N ALA A 101 -17.56 7.19 5.71
CA ALA A 101 -16.79 7.85 4.67
C ALA A 101 -17.16 7.32 3.30
N PRO A 102 -17.14 8.15 2.26
CA PRO A 102 -17.48 7.69 0.93
C PRO A 102 -16.49 6.65 0.44
N LEU A 103 -16.99 5.49 0.05
CA LEU A 103 -16.12 4.42 -0.40
C LEU A 103 -15.36 4.81 -1.65
N SER A 104 -15.87 5.75 -2.41
CA SER A 104 -15.17 6.24 -3.60
C SER A 104 -13.85 6.91 -3.28
N ASP A 105 -13.66 7.36 -2.02
CA ASP A 105 -12.40 7.97 -1.62
C ASP A 105 -11.39 6.94 -1.13
N ALA A 106 -11.81 5.71 -0.96
CA ALA A 106 -10.95 4.70 -0.33
C ALA A 106 -9.68 4.44 -1.11
N ARG A 107 -9.76 4.36 -2.43
CA ARG A 107 -8.58 4.08 -3.24
C ARG A 107 -7.54 5.18 -3.08
N ARG A 108 -7.97 6.41 -3.13
CA ARG A 108 -7.05 7.54 -2.98
C ARG A 108 -6.37 7.52 -1.61
N GLU A 109 -7.15 7.24 -0.57
CA GLU A 109 -6.59 7.21 0.76
C GLU A 109 -5.62 6.04 0.96
N CYS A 110 -5.92 4.90 0.36
CA CYS A 110 -5.03 3.76 0.43
C CYS A 110 -3.70 4.06 -0.27
N VAL A 111 -3.75 4.70 -1.43
CA VAL A 111 -2.53 5.07 -2.14
C VAL A 111 -1.74 6.08 -1.31
N ARG A 112 -2.43 7.04 -0.72
CA ARG A 112 -1.76 8.05 0.13
C ARG A 112 -1.08 7.39 1.33
N LEU A 113 -1.73 6.41 1.93
CA LEU A 113 -1.13 5.72 3.06
C LEU A 113 0.16 5.02 2.62
N LEU A 114 0.13 4.31 1.51
CA LEU A 114 1.32 3.58 1.09
C LEU A 114 2.44 4.53 0.66
N VAL A 115 2.10 5.67 0.09
CA VAL A 115 3.12 6.69 -0.22
C VAL A 115 3.72 7.21 1.08
N ALA A 116 2.88 7.46 2.10
CA ALA A 116 3.38 7.95 3.39
C ALA A 116 4.29 6.91 4.05
N VAL A 117 3.91 5.63 3.99
CA VAL A 117 4.74 4.56 4.53
C VAL A 117 6.08 4.56 3.78
N GLY A 118 6.04 4.70 2.47
CA GLY A 118 7.27 4.74 1.67
C GLY A 118 8.17 5.90 2.05
N ARG A 119 7.60 7.05 2.33
CA ARG A 119 8.39 8.21 2.74
C ARG A 119 9.04 7.99 4.09
N VAL A 120 8.31 7.42 5.02
CA VAL A 120 8.86 7.12 6.35
C VAL A 120 10.00 6.13 6.20
N LEU A 121 9.79 5.09 5.41
CA LEU A 121 10.83 4.09 5.17
C LEU A 121 12.06 4.75 4.53
N ALA A 122 11.84 5.63 3.56
CA ALA A 122 12.96 6.28 2.87
C ALA A 122 13.81 7.14 3.80
N ARG A 123 13.23 7.64 4.86
CA ARG A 123 14.00 8.41 5.85
C ARG A 123 14.99 7.53 6.57
N PHE A 124 14.72 6.24 6.66
CA PHE A 124 15.63 5.34 7.35
C PHE A 124 16.63 4.70 6.41
N ILE A 125 16.24 4.36 5.20
CA ILE A 125 17.12 3.61 4.33
C ILE A 125 17.40 4.27 2.98
N GLY A 126 16.83 5.46 2.76
CA GLY A 126 17.04 6.18 1.52
C GLY A 126 15.98 5.86 0.48
N ASP A 127 15.78 6.78 -0.46
CA ASP A 127 14.74 6.68 -1.47
C ASP A 127 14.94 5.48 -2.37
N GLU A 128 16.15 5.26 -2.80
CA GLU A 128 16.43 4.20 -3.74
C GLU A 128 16.14 2.84 -3.16
N MET A 129 16.59 2.61 -1.95
CA MET A 129 16.36 1.32 -1.30
C MET A 129 14.89 1.14 -0.96
N ALA A 130 14.22 2.21 -0.52
CA ALA A 130 12.80 2.14 -0.20
C ALA A 130 11.99 1.78 -1.45
N LEU A 131 12.29 2.41 -2.59
CA LEU A 131 11.61 2.07 -3.83
C LEU A 131 11.86 0.63 -4.24
N ARG A 132 13.08 0.18 -4.06
CA ARG A 132 13.43 -1.19 -4.42
C ARG A 132 12.67 -2.20 -3.59
N LEU A 133 12.56 -1.95 -2.29
CA LEU A 133 11.85 -2.88 -1.41
C LEU A 133 10.36 -2.89 -1.69
N ILE A 134 9.78 -1.74 -1.95
CA ILE A 134 8.36 -1.64 -2.28
C ILE A 134 8.11 -2.39 -3.60
N ALA A 135 8.93 -2.12 -4.59
CA ALA A 135 8.76 -2.77 -5.88
C ALA A 135 8.92 -4.28 -5.78
N GLN A 136 9.85 -4.75 -4.96
CA GLN A 136 10.05 -6.17 -4.77
C GLN A 136 8.86 -6.81 -4.07
N GLY A 137 8.29 -6.14 -3.08
CA GLY A 137 7.13 -6.66 -2.38
C GLY A 137 5.94 -6.81 -3.31
N ILE A 138 5.72 -5.82 -4.17
CA ILE A 138 4.64 -5.85 -5.13
C ILE A 138 4.89 -6.91 -6.20
N ALA A 139 6.11 -6.99 -6.70
CA ALA A 139 6.46 -7.95 -7.73
C ALA A 139 6.35 -9.38 -7.25
N GLN A 140 6.65 -9.61 -5.97
CA GLN A 140 6.54 -10.93 -5.43
C GLN A 140 5.12 -11.44 -5.48
N SER A 141 4.13 -10.57 -5.37
CA SER A 141 2.77 -10.98 -5.48
C SER A 141 2.51 -11.59 -6.84
N ASP A 142 2.99 -10.92 -7.89
CA ASP A 142 2.80 -11.40 -9.21
C ASP A 142 3.58 -12.66 -9.45
N SER A 143 4.79 -12.71 -8.99
CA SER A 143 5.63 -13.85 -9.20
C SER A 143 5.04 -15.05 -8.56
N THR A 144 4.49 -14.93 -7.39
CA THR A 144 3.91 -16.03 -6.68
C THR A 144 2.79 -16.64 -7.46
N SER A 145 1.95 -15.83 -8.05
CA SER A 145 0.86 -16.37 -8.78
C SER A 145 1.32 -17.04 -10.05
N GLY A 146 2.36 -16.59 -10.65
CA GLY A 146 2.84 -17.17 -11.86
C GLY A 146 3.68 -18.37 -11.71
N GLN A 147 4.36 -18.54 -10.55
CA GLN A 147 5.28 -19.54 -10.47
C GLN A 147 4.97 -20.66 -9.71
N GLY A 148 3.91 -20.71 -9.01
CA GLY A 148 3.63 -21.81 -8.15
C GLY A 148 3.98 -23.14 -8.67
N PRO A 149 3.51 -23.49 -9.74
CA PRO A 149 3.71 -24.81 -10.18
C PRO A 149 5.01 -25.13 -10.64
N GLU A 150 5.81 -24.18 -11.00
CA GLU A 150 6.89 -24.58 -11.66
C GLU A 150 7.94 -24.97 -10.93
N HIS A 151 7.99 -24.83 -9.79
CA HIS A 151 9.03 -25.27 -9.12
C HIS A 151 8.86 -26.51 -8.74
N GLY A 152 7.83 -26.97 -9.05
CA GLY A 152 7.68 -28.31 -8.71
C GLY A 152 8.79 -28.96 -8.76
#